data_d58a9cd859aa300c28f9d194f18e2881
#
_entry.id   d58a9cd859aa300c28f9d194f18e2881
#
_cell.length_a   1.000
_cell.length_b   1.000
_cell.length_c   1.000
_cell.angle_alpha   90.00
_cell.angle_beta   90.00
_cell.angle_gamma   90.00
#
_symmetry.space_group_name_H-M   'P 1'
#
loop_
_entity.id
_entity.type
_entity.pdbx_description
1 polymer ?
#
loop_
_entity_poly.entity_id
_entity_poly.type
_entity_poly.pdbx_seq_one_letter_code
_entity_poly.pdbx_strand_id
1 'polypeptide(L)'
;MARENLTDHLEVKDKKNKIFYSKAAGINKPVIYVGSKTGRDGIHGASMASAIFDDKIEEKKPTVQVGDPFTEKLLLEACLELMSGDTIIAIQDMGAAGLTSSSIEMASKGNLGIEIDLNKVPCRESKMTPYEIMLSESQERMLIILESGKE
;
A
#
# COMPACT_ATOMS: atom_id res chain seq x y z
N MET A 1 -19.86 -28.91 5.31
CA MET A 1 -20.02 -27.79 4.35
C MET A 1 -18.75 -26.98 4.41
N ALA A 2 -17.87 -27.15 3.42
CA ALA A 2 -16.66 -26.33 3.30
C ALA A 2 -17.09 -24.91 2.90
N ARG A 3 -16.61 -23.90 3.60
CA ARG A 3 -16.72 -22.52 3.16
C ARG A 3 -15.81 -22.36 1.94
N GLU A 4 -16.40 -22.27 0.77
CA GLU A 4 -15.68 -21.77 -0.40
C GLU A 4 -15.19 -20.36 -0.08
N ASN A 5 -13.88 -20.16 -0.19
CA ASN A 5 -13.29 -18.84 0.00
C ASN A 5 -13.78 -17.91 -1.11
N LEU A 6 -14.19 -16.69 -0.73
CA LEU A 6 -14.64 -15.66 -1.66
C LEU A 6 -13.58 -15.35 -2.74
N THR A 7 -12.31 -15.62 -2.46
CA THR A 7 -11.18 -15.53 -3.40
C THR A 7 -11.30 -16.50 -4.57
N ASP A 8 -11.95 -17.66 -4.40
CA ASP A 8 -12.09 -18.63 -5.48
C ASP A 8 -13.08 -18.15 -6.56
N HIS A 9 -13.98 -17.23 -6.23
CA HIS A 9 -14.92 -16.63 -7.18
C HIS A 9 -14.36 -15.48 -8.00
N LEU A 10 -13.30 -14.81 -7.55
CA LEU A 10 -12.59 -13.78 -8.30
C LEU A 10 -11.61 -14.36 -9.33
N GLU A 11 -11.21 -15.61 -9.17
CA GLU A 11 -10.40 -16.34 -10.17
C GLU A 11 -11.14 -16.63 -11.48
N VAL A 12 -12.42 -16.34 -11.55
CA VAL A 12 -13.35 -17.03 -12.44
C VAL A 12 -13.28 -16.59 -13.88
N LYS A 13 -12.69 -15.51 -14.31
CA LYS A 13 -12.84 -15.19 -15.75
C LYS A 13 -11.71 -14.46 -16.45
N ASP A 14 -10.69 -14.01 -15.78
CA ASP A 14 -9.58 -13.42 -16.52
C ASP A 14 -8.41 -14.39 -16.67
N LYS A 15 -7.91 -14.42 -17.89
CA LYS A 15 -6.85 -15.30 -18.34
C LYS A 15 -5.81 -15.50 -17.24
N LYS A 16 -5.65 -16.72 -16.75
CA LYS A 16 -4.70 -17.17 -15.71
C LYS A 16 -3.26 -16.61 -15.84
N ASN A 17 -2.96 -15.92 -16.91
CA ASN A 17 -1.64 -15.37 -17.24
C ASN A 17 -1.43 -13.91 -16.76
N LYS A 18 -2.40 -13.30 -16.04
CA LYS A 18 -2.33 -11.91 -15.61
C LYS A 18 -2.69 -11.69 -14.14
N ILE A 19 -2.33 -12.65 -13.28
CA ILE A 19 -2.45 -12.47 -11.83
C ILE A 19 -1.15 -11.84 -11.34
N PHE A 20 -1.26 -10.69 -10.71
CA PHE A 20 -0.14 -9.99 -10.07
C PHE A 20 -0.11 -10.33 -8.59
N TYR A 21 1.08 -10.58 -8.07
CA TYR A 21 1.29 -10.92 -6.68
C TYR A 21 2.01 -9.81 -5.95
N SER A 22 1.81 -9.72 -4.64
CA SER A 22 2.57 -8.84 -3.77
C SER A 22 3.91 -9.44 -3.33
N LYS A 23 4.51 -10.31 -4.14
CA LYS A 23 5.76 -11.02 -3.84
C LYS A 23 6.92 -10.34 -4.57
N ALA A 24 7.81 -9.68 -3.83
CA ALA A 24 9.02 -9.11 -4.41
C ALA A 24 9.92 -10.19 -5.04
N ALA A 25 10.54 -9.87 -6.17
CA ALA A 25 11.49 -10.74 -6.83
C ALA A 25 12.62 -9.93 -7.49
N GLY A 26 13.81 -10.50 -7.50
CA GLY A 26 15.03 -9.84 -8.02
C GLY A 26 15.68 -8.91 -7.01
N ILE A 27 17.00 -8.73 -7.17
CA ILE A 27 17.82 -7.84 -6.33
C ILE A 27 17.97 -6.49 -7.04
N ASN A 28 17.99 -5.39 -6.27
CA ASN A 28 18.15 -4.02 -6.77
C ASN A 28 17.06 -3.61 -7.79
N LYS A 29 15.87 -4.15 -7.63
CA LYS A 29 14.71 -3.72 -8.41
C LYS A 29 14.13 -2.43 -7.85
N PRO A 30 13.71 -1.47 -8.71
CA PRO A 30 13.13 -0.22 -8.25
C PRO A 30 11.80 -0.43 -7.55
N VAL A 31 11.64 0.28 -6.44
CA VAL A 31 10.39 0.33 -5.66
C VAL A 31 9.75 1.69 -5.89
N ILE A 32 8.57 1.72 -6.44
CA ILE A 32 7.86 2.93 -6.83
C ILE A 32 6.62 3.11 -5.98
N TYR A 33 6.50 4.30 -5.42
CA TYR A 33 5.30 4.79 -4.75
C TYR A 33 4.40 5.47 -5.78
N VAL A 34 3.12 5.07 -5.83
CA VAL A 34 2.13 5.63 -6.76
C VAL A 34 0.86 6.01 -6.00
N GLY A 35 0.28 7.15 -6.34
CA GLY A 35 -1.00 7.61 -5.81
C GLY A 35 -0.92 8.90 -5.00
N SER A 36 -1.81 9.06 -4.04
CA SER A 36 -1.96 10.25 -3.21
C SER A 36 -0.74 10.53 -2.35
N LYS A 37 -0.55 11.80 -1.99
CA LYS A 37 0.49 12.19 -1.04
C LYS A 37 0.19 11.65 0.36
N THR A 38 1.22 11.22 1.05
CA THR A 38 1.16 10.77 2.44
C THR A 38 0.85 11.93 3.39
N GLY A 39 -0.17 11.79 4.20
CA GLY A 39 -0.57 12.71 5.27
C GLY A 39 -0.57 12.04 6.63
N ARG A 40 -0.98 12.78 7.69
CA ARG A 40 -1.11 12.24 9.05
C ARG A 40 -2.44 11.52 9.25
N ASP A 41 -2.78 10.60 8.37
CA ASP A 41 -4.03 9.85 8.40
C ASP A 41 -3.80 8.48 9.05
N GLY A 42 -4.66 8.07 9.97
CA GLY A 42 -4.69 6.73 10.54
C GLY A 42 -3.46 6.29 11.36
N ILE A 43 -2.51 7.16 11.65
CA ILE A 43 -1.23 6.83 12.31
C ILE A 43 -1.43 6.12 13.67
N HIS A 44 -2.53 6.39 14.33
CA HIS A 44 -2.90 5.74 15.60
C HIS A 44 -3.99 4.67 15.43
N GLY A 45 -4.40 4.35 14.22
CA GLY A 45 -5.50 3.42 13.94
C GLY A 45 -5.24 2.03 14.53
N ALA A 46 -4.08 1.46 14.29
CA ALA A 46 -3.70 0.16 14.84
C ALA A 46 -3.57 0.16 16.37
N SER A 47 -3.08 1.25 16.95
CA SER A 47 -2.98 1.42 18.41
C SER A 47 -4.34 1.57 19.06
N MET A 48 -5.30 2.20 18.38
CA MET A 48 -6.68 2.35 18.89
C MET A 48 -7.49 1.04 18.79
N ALA A 49 -7.26 0.24 17.77
CA ALA A 49 -7.91 -1.06 17.63
C ALA A 49 -7.52 -2.05 18.75
N SER A 50 -6.36 -1.84 19.38
CA SER A 50 -5.85 -2.64 20.50
C SER A 50 -6.02 -2.00 21.87
N ALA A 51 -6.49 -0.75 21.96
CA ALA A 51 -6.68 -0.05 23.22
C ALA A 51 -8.07 -0.35 23.82
N ILE A 52 -8.10 -0.57 25.14
CA ILE A 52 -9.35 -0.58 25.91
C ILE A 52 -9.93 0.83 25.83
N PHE A 53 -11.20 0.94 25.47
CA PHE A 53 -11.91 2.22 25.38
C PHE A 53 -11.90 2.93 26.74
N ASP A 54 -11.19 4.04 26.85
CA ASP A 54 -11.18 4.95 27.98
C ASP A 54 -11.83 6.27 27.54
N ASP A 55 -12.60 6.93 28.42
CA ASP A 55 -13.41 8.12 28.16
C ASP A 55 -12.65 9.38 27.68
N LYS A 56 -11.34 9.28 27.45
CA LYS A 56 -10.46 10.36 26.95
C LYS A 56 -10.23 10.36 25.43
N ILE A 57 -11.08 9.70 24.68
CA ILE A 57 -10.93 9.50 23.22
C ILE A 57 -11.11 10.81 22.41
N GLU A 58 -11.76 11.84 22.96
CA GLU A 58 -12.03 13.08 22.22
C GLU A 58 -10.79 13.92 21.88
N GLU A 59 -9.65 13.72 22.53
CA GLU A 59 -8.41 14.48 22.27
C GLU A 59 -7.49 13.82 21.22
N LYS A 60 -7.79 12.63 20.74
CA LYS A 60 -6.93 11.87 19.80
C LYS A 60 -7.46 11.93 18.37
N LYS A 61 -7.58 13.13 17.81
CA LYS A 61 -7.70 13.30 16.36
C LYS A 61 -6.28 13.30 15.77
N PRO A 62 -5.88 12.25 15.04
CA PRO A 62 -6.21 12.05 13.64
C PRO A 62 -6.45 10.56 13.31
N THR A 63 -7.66 10.09 13.46
CA THR A 63 -8.02 8.70 13.16
C THR A 63 -8.90 8.58 11.92
N VAL A 64 -9.18 9.70 11.27
CA VAL A 64 -10.05 9.72 10.10
C VAL A 64 -9.20 9.48 8.86
N GLN A 65 -9.48 8.39 8.17
CA GLN A 65 -9.04 8.18 6.81
C GLN A 65 -9.97 8.95 5.88
N VAL A 66 -9.42 9.82 5.06
CA VAL A 66 -10.18 10.58 4.06
C VAL A 66 -9.98 9.91 2.72
N GLY A 67 -11.04 9.36 2.14
CA GLY A 67 -11.02 8.80 0.80
C GLY A 67 -11.32 9.85 -0.27
N ASP A 68 -10.67 9.75 -1.42
CA ASP A 68 -10.94 10.54 -2.61
C ASP A 68 -11.30 9.60 -3.78
N PRO A 69 -12.62 9.40 -4.04
CA PRO A 69 -13.06 8.50 -5.09
C PRO A 69 -12.59 8.87 -6.50
N PHE A 70 -12.28 10.14 -6.75
CA PHE A 70 -11.74 10.57 -8.04
C PHE A 70 -10.28 10.12 -8.18
N THR A 71 -9.45 10.36 -7.18
CA THR A 71 -8.06 9.89 -7.16
C THR A 71 -7.98 8.36 -7.17
N GLU A 72 -8.88 7.68 -6.45
CA GLU A 72 -8.99 6.21 -6.47
C GLU A 72 -9.25 5.69 -7.88
N LYS A 73 -10.21 6.30 -8.60
CA LYS A 73 -10.50 5.93 -9.98
C LYS A 73 -9.27 6.09 -10.87
N LEU A 74 -8.57 7.22 -10.77
CA LEU A 74 -7.37 7.47 -11.58
C LEU A 74 -6.25 6.47 -11.26
N LEU A 75 -6.04 6.17 -9.98
CA LEU A 75 -5.05 5.19 -9.53
C LEU A 75 -5.38 3.79 -10.06
N LEU A 76 -6.65 3.39 -9.96
CA LEU A 76 -7.13 2.10 -10.48
C LEU A 76 -6.88 1.98 -11.99
N GLU A 77 -7.26 3.00 -12.77
CA GLU A 77 -7.07 3.00 -14.23
C GLU A 77 -5.58 2.95 -14.59
N ALA A 78 -4.74 3.73 -13.91
CA ALA A 78 -3.29 3.70 -14.13
C ALA A 78 -2.68 2.33 -13.79
N CYS A 79 -3.08 1.71 -12.67
CA CYS A 79 -2.62 0.37 -12.32
C CYS A 79 -3.05 -0.67 -13.35
N LEU A 80 -4.29 -0.63 -13.83
CA LEU A 80 -4.78 -1.54 -14.86
C LEU A 80 -4.03 -1.38 -16.19
N GLU A 81 -3.70 -0.16 -16.57
CA GLU A 81 -2.88 0.11 -17.75
C GLU A 81 -1.47 -0.46 -17.60
N LEU A 82 -0.80 -0.20 -16.46
CA LEU A 82 0.51 -0.78 -16.15
C LEU A 82 0.48 -2.32 -16.14
N MET A 83 -0.55 -2.91 -15.57
CA MET A 83 -0.77 -4.37 -15.54
C MET A 83 -1.01 -4.98 -16.92
N SER A 84 -1.34 -4.18 -17.93
CA SER A 84 -1.48 -4.66 -19.30
C SER A 84 -0.13 -5.02 -19.95
N GLY A 85 0.96 -4.45 -19.42
CA GLY A 85 2.34 -4.66 -19.87
C GLY A 85 3.10 -5.75 -19.10
N ASP A 86 4.42 -5.70 -19.21
CA ASP A 86 5.39 -6.61 -18.60
C ASP A 86 6.33 -5.90 -17.60
N THR A 87 5.92 -4.74 -17.12
CA THR A 87 6.75 -3.83 -16.32
C THR A 87 6.74 -4.20 -14.84
N ILE A 88 5.59 -4.68 -14.33
CA ILE A 88 5.35 -4.92 -12.90
C ILE A 88 5.85 -6.31 -12.51
N ILE A 89 6.72 -6.35 -11.49
CA ILE A 89 7.13 -7.59 -10.80
C ILE A 89 6.16 -7.90 -9.66
N ALA A 90 5.84 -6.89 -8.86
CA ALA A 90 4.96 -7.03 -7.71
C ALA A 90 4.21 -5.71 -7.44
N ILE A 91 3.01 -5.82 -6.90
CA ILE A 91 2.17 -4.67 -6.56
C ILE A 91 1.38 -4.97 -5.29
N GLN A 92 1.25 -3.96 -4.43
CA GLN A 92 0.47 -4.03 -3.19
C GLN A 92 -0.08 -2.66 -2.83
N ASP A 93 -1.29 -2.63 -2.28
CA ASP A 93 -1.87 -1.43 -1.68
C ASP A 93 -1.18 -1.06 -0.37
N MET A 94 -1.30 0.20 0.02
CA MET A 94 -0.85 0.71 1.31
C MET A 94 -2.06 0.89 2.23
N GLY A 95 -2.56 -0.20 2.79
CA GLY A 95 -3.68 -0.22 3.73
C GLY A 95 -3.25 0.03 5.18
N ALA A 96 -3.64 -0.84 6.10
CA ALA A 96 -3.28 -0.75 7.51
C ALA A 96 -1.77 -0.71 7.72
N ALA A 97 -1.29 0.19 8.59
CA ALA A 97 0.11 0.51 8.82
C ALA A 97 0.88 0.96 7.55
N GLY A 98 0.17 1.34 6.50
CA GLY A 98 0.63 2.05 5.33
C GLY A 98 1.88 1.47 4.65
N LEU A 99 2.91 2.30 4.53
CA LEU A 99 4.17 1.91 3.88
C LEU A 99 4.93 0.83 4.65
N THR A 100 4.77 0.75 5.98
CA THR A 100 5.40 -0.29 6.80
C THR A 100 4.90 -1.67 6.41
N SER A 101 3.59 -1.89 6.41
CA SER A 101 3.03 -3.21 6.09
C SER A 101 3.30 -3.60 4.65
N SER A 102 3.00 -2.72 3.69
CA SER A 102 3.17 -3.02 2.28
C SER A 102 4.62 -3.37 1.92
N SER A 103 5.59 -2.58 2.38
CA SER A 103 7.01 -2.83 2.07
C SER A 103 7.54 -4.11 2.71
N ILE A 104 7.24 -4.33 4.00
CA ILE A 104 7.72 -5.51 4.74
C ILE A 104 7.07 -6.79 4.19
N GLU A 105 5.77 -6.76 3.91
CA GLU A 105 5.09 -7.93 3.37
C GLU A 105 5.60 -8.32 1.99
N MET A 106 5.78 -7.36 1.08
CA MET A 106 6.32 -7.63 -0.24
C MET A 106 7.72 -8.23 -0.16
N ALA A 107 8.59 -7.64 0.67
CA ALA A 107 9.95 -8.13 0.89
C ALA A 107 9.95 -9.53 1.51
N SER A 108 9.18 -9.74 2.59
CA SER A 108 9.07 -11.01 3.29
C SER A 108 8.57 -12.14 2.40
N LYS A 109 7.50 -11.89 1.63
CA LYS A 109 6.97 -12.87 0.66
C LYS A 109 8.02 -13.24 -0.40
N GLY A 110 8.90 -12.30 -0.75
CA GLY A 110 10.01 -12.51 -1.67
C GLY A 110 11.28 -13.13 -1.06
N ASN A 111 11.33 -13.25 0.26
CA ASN A 111 12.56 -13.58 1.01
C ASN A 111 13.71 -12.61 0.68
N LEU A 112 13.39 -11.31 0.63
CA LEU A 112 14.29 -10.21 0.28
C LEU A 112 14.25 -9.15 1.39
N GLY A 113 15.24 -8.25 1.37
CA GLY A 113 15.19 -6.97 2.08
C GLY A 113 14.58 -5.88 1.19
N ILE A 114 14.26 -4.74 1.80
CA ILE A 114 13.85 -3.53 1.09
C ILE A 114 14.58 -2.33 1.66
N GLU A 115 14.99 -1.40 0.81
CA GLU A 115 15.58 -0.12 1.17
C GLU A 115 14.68 0.99 0.65
N ILE A 116 14.31 1.93 1.50
CA ILE A 116 13.41 3.03 1.18
C ILE A 116 14.03 4.35 1.62
N ASP A 117 14.17 5.30 0.69
CA ASP A 117 14.51 6.68 1.00
C ASP A 117 13.24 7.48 1.32
N LEU A 118 12.96 7.67 2.60
CA LEU A 118 11.76 8.37 3.05
C LEU A 118 11.71 9.84 2.63
N ASN A 119 12.85 10.46 2.25
CA ASN A 119 12.86 11.82 1.72
C ASN A 119 12.21 11.91 0.33
N LYS A 120 12.09 10.79 -0.36
CA LYS A 120 11.44 10.70 -1.68
C LYS A 120 9.94 10.42 -1.59
N VAL A 121 9.42 10.08 -0.42
CA VAL A 121 7.99 9.86 -0.25
C VAL A 121 7.25 11.20 -0.33
N PRO A 122 6.31 11.36 -1.26
CA PRO A 122 5.57 12.61 -1.40
C PRO A 122 4.65 12.81 -0.19
N CYS A 123 4.90 13.86 0.59
CA CYS A 123 4.11 14.20 1.77
C CYS A 123 3.16 15.36 1.47
N ARG A 124 1.93 15.29 2.01
CA ARG A 124 0.93 16.36 1.95
C ARG A 124 1.23 17.45 2.97
N GLU A 125 1.79 17.08 4.09
CA GLU A 125 2.05 17.96 5.21
C GLU A 125 3.56 18.15 5.42
N SER A 126 3.93 19.34 5.90
CA SER A 126 5.32 19.64 6.20
C SER A 126 5.79 18.96 7.49
N LYS A 127 7.10 18.71 7.56
CA LYS A 127 7.77 18.18 8.77
C LYS A 127 7.20 16.86 9.30
N MET A 128 6.73 16.01 8.42
CA MET A 128 6.39 14.65 8.81
C MET A 128 7.65 13.89 9.23
N THR A 129 7.56 13.21 10.36
CA THR A 129 8.63 12.35 10.86
C THR A 129 8.70 11.04 10.10
N PRO A 130 9.84 10.32 10.09
CA PRO A 130 9.93 8.98 9.49
C PRO A 130 8.85 8.01 10.04
N TYR A 131 8.55 8.10 11.33
CA TYR A 131 7.51 7.31 11.96
C TYR A 131 6.12 7.58 11.35
N GLU A 132 5.76 8.85 11.21
CA GLU A 132 4.48 9.25 10.61
C GLU A 132 4.39 8.85 9.14
N ILE A 133 5.47 8.98 8.37
CA ILE A 133 5.51 8.58 6.95
C ILE A 133 5.31 7.06 6.80
N MET A 134 5.97 6.28 7.63
CA MET A 134 5.91 4.81 7.56
C MET A 134 4.56 4.24 7.98
N LEU A 135 3.91 4.85 8.99
CA LEU A 135 2.66 4.34 9.57
C LEU A 135 1.39 5.01 9.04
N SER A 136 1.54 6.06 8.23
CA SER A 136 0.39 6.74 7.64
C SER A 136 -0.49 5.78 6.85
N GLU A 137 -1.79 5.84 7.10
CA GLU A 137 -2.82 5.08 6.39
C GLU A 137 -3.59 5.95 5.39
N SER A 138 -2.95 6.99 4.83
CA SER A 138 -3.53 7.76 3.74
C SER A 138 -3.98 6.84 2.62
N GLN A 139 -5.18 7.08 2.11
CA GLN A 139 -5.81 6.23 1.11
C GLN A 139 -5.24 6.48 -0.31
N GLU A 140 -5.67 5.70 -1.27
CA GLU A 140 -5.33 5.78 -2.71
C GLU A 140 -3.81 5.75 -2.97
N ARG A 141 -3.13 4.73 -2.41
CA ARG A 141 -1.68 4.56 -2.57
C ARG A 141 -1.33 3.11 -2.86
N MET A 142 -0.41 2.91 -3.81
CA MET A 142 0.13 1.60 -4.18
C MET A 142 1.65 1.61 -4.08
N LEU A 143 2.22 0.47 -3.69
CA LEU A 143 3.65 0.19 -3.78
C LEU A 143 3.88 -0.83 -4.90
N ILE A 144 4.75 -0.49 -5.83
CA ILE A 144 5.00 -1.30 -7.02
C ILE A 144 6.50 -1.59 -7.13
N ILE A 145 6.86 -2.83 -7.44
CA ILE A 145 8.21 -3.21 -7.80
C ILE A 145 8.26 -3.43 -9.30
N LEU A 146 9.20 -2.77 -9.97
CA LEU A 146 9.31 -2.78 -11.43
C LEU A 146 10.53 -3.54 -11.92
N GLU A 147 10.50 -3.95 -13.17
CA GLU A 147 11.69 -4.34 -13.90
C GLU A 147 12.64 -3.15 -14.09
N SER A 148 13.94 -3.37 -13.93
CA SER A 148 14.94 -2.32 -14.04
C SER A 148 14.94 -1.68 -15.43
N GLY A 149 14.99 -0.34 -15.48
CA GLY A 149 14.94 0.44 -16.72
C GLY A 149 13.51 0.62 -17.26
N LYS A 150 12.51 0.39 -16.43
CA LYS A 150 11.07 0.58 -16.74
C LYS A 150 10.41 1.60 -15.81
N GLU A 151 11.19 2.39 -15.07
CA GLU A 151 10.75 3.43 -14.13
C GLU A 151 10.06 4.62 -14.84
#